data_b98ed439f73165ce04af13c085c407a9
#
_entry.id   b98ed439f73165ce04af13c085c407a9
#
_cell.length_a   1.000
_cell.length_b   1.000
_cell.length_c   1.000
_cell.angle_alpha   90.00
_cell.angle_beta   90.00
_cell.angle_gamma   90.00
#
_symmetry.space_group_name_H-M   'P 1'
#
loop_
_entity.id
_entity.type
_entity.pdbx_description
1 polymer ?
#
loop_
_entity_poly.entity_id
_entity_poly.type
_entity_poly.pdbx_seq_one_letter_code
_entity_poly.pdbx_strand_id
1 'polypeptide(L)'
;MRFPCEILPGAGKRPAFPNETQSWAPILNVRLSYRHSLPTKSIACWIDSGADACIFHAGICHSLGIRRLEDGVKDYLQGVIGGPTGLLYFHRIKILVFGDSFETMAEFSPDLAVTGLLGRRGFFDNFVVKFDASTSPPYCELEKIHRA
;
A
#
# COMPACT_ATOMS: atom_id res chain seq x y z
N MET A 1 -3.67 -11.91 12.29
CA MET A 1 -2.21 -12.03 12.13
C MET A 1 -1.53 -10.80 12.68
N ARG A 2 -0.43 -10.99 13.41
CA ARG A 2 0.30 -9.91 14.10
C ARG A 2 1.74 -9.83 13.59
N PHE A 3 2.24 -8.62 13.31
CA PHE A 3 3.62 -8.39 12.85
C PHE A 3 4.14 -7.03 13.37
N PRO A 4 5.46 -6.89 13.60
CA PRO A 4 6.05 -5.63 14.05
C PRO A 4 6.06 -4.62 12.91
N CYS A 5 5.97 -3.33 13.27
CA CYS A 5 6.29 -2.25 12.34
C CYS A 5 7.78 -2.27 11.97
N GLU A 6 8.10 -1.80 10.79
CA GLU A 6 9.48 -1.69 10.33
C GLU A 6 10.12 -0.38 10.77
N ILE A 7 11.42 -0.43 11.09
CA ILE A 7 12.21 0.77 11.34
C ILE A 7 12.49 1.45 9.99
N LEU A 8 12.20 2.75 9.92
CA LEU A 8 12.58 3.56 8.78
C LEU A 8 14.03 4.02 8.96
N PRO A 9 14.97 3.58 8.10
CA PRO A 9 16.34 4.07 8.15
C PRO A 9 16.38 5.55 7.77
N GLY A 10 17.21 6.34 8.47
CA GLY A 10 17.49 7.73 8.10
C GLY A 10 16.41 8.75 8.48
N ALA A 11 15.43 8.39 9.31
CA ALA A 11 14.62 9.39 10.01
C ALA A 11 15.56 10.13 10.99
N GLY A 12 16.31 11.10 10.46
CA GLY A 12 17.27 11.90 11.22
C GLY A 12 16.61 12.58 12.40
N LYS A 13 17.41 13.12 13.31
CA LYS A 13 16.93 13.88 14.46
C LYS A 13 15.92 14.93 14.02
N ARG A 14 14.68 14.74 14.40
CA ARG A 14 13.61 15.71 14.15
C ARG A 14 13.58 16.70 15.32
N PRO A 15 13.73 18.02 15.08
CA PRO A 15 13.75 19.02 16.15
C PRO A 15 12.51 18.95 17.05
N ALA A 16 11.34 18.59 16.49
CA ALA A 16 10.09 18.45 17.25
C ALA A 16 10.07 17.22 18.16
N PHE A 17 10.93 16.22 17.90
CA PHE A 17 11.00 14.96 18.65
C PHE A 17 12.46 14.64 18.98
N PRO A 18 13.12 15.44 19.82
CA PRO A 18 14.57 15.37 20.04
C PRO A 18 15.06 14.06 20.69
N ASN A 19 14.17 13.37 21.37
CA ASN A 19 14.47 12.09 22.04
C ASN A 19 14.17 10.86 21.17
N GLU A 20 13.58 11.03 20.00
CA GLU A 20 13.33 9.92 19.07
C GLU A 20 14.58 9.65 18.25
N THR A 21 15.07 8.41 18.31
CA THR A 21 16.21 7.93 17.51
C THR A 21 15.76 7.12 16.30
N GLN A 22 14.50 6.71 16.23
CA GLN A 22 13.94 5.84 15.21
C GLN A 22 12.53 6.29 14.84
N SER A 23 12.13 6.05 13.61
CA SER A 23 10.76 6.14 13.15
C SER A 23 10.27 4.76 12.74
N TRP A 24 9.01 4.49 12.96
CA TRP A 24 8.38 3.21 12.66
C TRP A 24 7.31 3.37 11.60
N ALA A 25 7.17 2.38 10.73
CA ALA A 25 6.15 2.36 9.71
C ALA A 25 5.39 1.03 9.68
N PRO A 26 4.06 1.07 9.49
CA PRO A 26 3.24 -0.12 9.31
C PRO A 26 3.44 -0.65 7.88
N ILE A 27 4.51 -1.39 7.66
CA ILE A 27 4.85 -1.96 6.35
C ILE A 27 4.46 -3.42 6.30
N LEU A 28 3.77 -3.78 5.22
CA LEU A 28 3.33 -5.14 4.93
C LEU A 28 3.85 -5.58 3.56
N ASN A 29 4.42 -6.77 3.52
CA ASN A 29 4.86 -7.37 2.27
C ASN A 29 3.69 -8.08 1.56
N VAL A 30 3.41 -7.67 0.33
CA VAL A 30 2.37 -8.26 -0.53
C VAL A 30 2.96 -8.70 -1.86
N ARG A 31 2.21 -9.55 -2.57
CA ARG A 31 2.51 -9.91 -3.96
C ARG A 31 1.32 -9.52 -4.82
N LEU A 32 1.58 -9.14 -6.06
CA LEU A 32 0.54 -8.72 -7.00
C LEU A 32 0.49 -9.68 -8.17
N SER A 33 -0.69 -9.88 -8.74
CA SER A 33 -0.85 -10.50 -10.05
C SER A 33 -1.88 -9.75 -10.89
N TYR A 34 -1.72 -9.81 -12.19
CA TYR A 34 -2.59 -9.18 -13.17
C TYR A 34 -3.08 -10.21 -14.18
N ARG A 35 -4.41 -10.35 -14.29
CA ARG A 35 -5.01 -11.40 -15.16
C ARG A 35 -4.47 -12.79 -14.80
N HIS A 36 -3.81 -13.45 -15.74
CA HIS A 36 -3.22 -14.79 -15.61
C HIS A 36 -1.71 -14.76 -15.36
N SER A 37 -1.14 -13.60 -15.03
CA SER A 37 0.29 -13.49 -14.74
C SER A 37 0.66 -14.23 -13.45
N LEU A 38 1.89 -14.69 -13.37
CA LEU A 38 2.44 -15.16 -12.10
C LEU A 38 2.53 -14.00 -11.12
N PRO A 39 2.38 -14.27 -9.82
CA PRO A 39 2.56 -13.24 -8.81
C PRO A 39 3.96 -12.62 -8.85
N THR A 40 4.05 -11.32 -8.61
CA THR A 40 5.33 -10.61 -8.47
C THR A 40 6.16 -11.16 -7.33
N LYS A 41 7.41 -10.71 -7.24
CA LYS A 41 8.18 -10.78 -5.99
C LYS A 41 7.46 -9.99 -4.89
N SER A 42 7.89 -10.18 -3.66
CA SER A 42 7.37 -9.45 -2.51
C SER A 42 7.60 -7.94 -2.65
N ILE A 43 6.59 -7.15 -2.37
CA ILE A 43 6.57 -5.70 -2.46
C ILE A 43 6.23 -5.14 -1.09
N ALA A 44 7.10 -4.31 -0.55
CA ALA A 44 6.87 -3.63 0.73
C ALA A 44 5.90 -2.47 0.54
N CYS A 45 4.76 -2.52 1.21
CA CYS A 45 3.70 -1.53 1.10
C CYS A 45 3.35 -0.94 2.46
N TRP A 46 3.11 0.36 2.50
CA TRP A 46 2.58 1.01 3.69
C TRP A 46 1.10 0.72 3.85
N ILE A 47 0.66 0.40 5.05
CA ILE A 47 -0.75 0.37 5.40
C ILE A 47 -1.18 1.80 5.68
N ASP A 48 -2.07 2.35 4.86
CA ASP A 48 -2.46 3.77 4.89
C ASP A 48 -3.98 3.94 4.82
N SER A 49 -4.60 4.17 5.97
CA SER A 49 -6.03 4.46 6.05
C SER A 49 -6.42 5.82 5.46
N GLY A 50 -5.46 6.69 5.21
CA GLY A 50 -5.66 7.96 4.52
C GLY A 50 -5.81 7.81 3.01
N ALA A 51 -5.26 6.75 2.42
CA ALA A 51 -5.41 6.47 1.00
C ALA A 51 -6.80 5.89 0.68
N ASP A 52 -7.48 6.45 -0.32
CA ASP A 52 -8.81 5.98 -0.74
C ASP A 52 -8.75 4.58 -1.38
N ALA A 53 -7.77 4.34 -2.21
CA ALA A 53 -7.53 3.08 -2.91
C ALA A 53 -6.10 2.58 -2.67
N CYS A 54 -5.82 1.33 -3.07
CA CYS A 54 -4.45 0.84 -3.12
C CYS A 54 -3.72 1.51 -4.29
N ILE A 55 -2.50 1.95 -4.05
CA ILE A 55 -1.66 2.67 -5.01
C ILE A 55 -0.30 1.98 -5.08
N PHE A 56 0.21 1.76 -6.27
CA PHE A 56 1.52 1.15 -6.48
C PHE A 56 2.39 2.01 -7.40
N HIS A 57 3.69 1.96 -7.20
CA HIS A 57 4.61 2.62 -8.10
C HIS A 57 4.53 2.03 -9.51
N ALA A 58 4.43 2.86 -10.54
CA ALA A 58 4.25 2.43 -11.93
C ALA A 58 5.39 1.55 -12.45
N GLY A 59 6.58 1.61 -11.84
CA GLY A 59 7.69 0.72 -12.16
C GLY A 59 7.39 -0.78 -12.03
N ILE A 60 6.33 -1.14 -11.28
CA ILE A 60 5.91 -2.54 -11.11
C ILE A 60 5.11 -3.06 -12.32
N CYS A 61 4.55 -2.17 -13.13
CA CYS A 61 3.65 -2.53 -14.22
C CYS A 61 4.25 -3.53 -15.20
N HIS A 62 5.52 -3.36 -15.54
CA HIS A 62 6.21 -4.28 -16.45
C HIS A 62 6.22 -5.72 -15.89
N SER A 63 6.55 -5.88 -14.61
CA SER A 63 6.55 -7.19 -13.92
C SER A 63 5.16 -7.81 -13.81
N LEU A 64 4.10 -6.99 -13.83
CA LEU A 64 2.70 -7.42 -13.83
C LEU A 64 2.18 -7.79 -15.22
N GLY A 65 2.88 -7.43 -16.29
CA GLY A 65 2.38 -7.58 -17.66
C GLY A 65 1.41 -6.47 -18.08
N ILE A 66 1.35 -5.35 -17.35
CA ILE A 66 0.64 -4.14 -17.77
C ILE A 66 1.57 -3.39 -18.74
N ARG A 67 1.24 -3.43 -20.03
CA ARG A 67 2.08 -2.84 -21.07
C ARG A 67 1.98 -1.33 -21.13
N ARG A 68 0.79 -0.80 -20.93
CA ARG A 68 0.49 0.63 -20.97
C ARG A 68 -0.42 1.00 -19.81
N LEU A 69 -0.07 2.05 -19.07
CA LEU A 69 -0.91 2.57 -17.98
C LEU A 69 -2.29 3.01 -18.51
N GLU A 70 -2.28 3.61 -19.69
CA GLU A 70 -3.47 4.19 -20.33
C GLU A 70 -4.52 3.15 -20.74
N ASP A 71 -4.19 1.86 -20.72
CA ASP A 71 -5.15 0.77 -20.94
C ASP A 71 -6.07 0.55 -19.73
N GLY A 72 -5.76 1.20 -18.60
CA GLY A 72 -6.57 1.20 -17.40
C GLY A 72 -7.74 2.17 -17.43
N VAL A 73 -8.52 2.15 -16.36
CA VAL A 73 -9.63 3.10 -16.17
C VAL A 73 -9.06 4.44 -15.72
N LYS A 74 -9.35 5.47 -16.49
CA LYS A 74 -8.93 6.85 -16.21
C LYS A 74 -9.71 7.45 -15.04
N ASP A 75 -9.00 8.05 -14.11
CA ASP A 75 -9.60 8.74 -12.96
C ASP A 75 -8.73 9.95 -12.54
N TYR A 76 -9.23 10.75 -11.62
CA TYR A 76 -8.55 11.93 -11.13
C TYR A 76 -8.39 11.84 -9.61
N LEU A 77 -7.19 12.02 -9.09
CA LEU A 77 -6.95 12.08 -7.65
C LEU A 77 -7.26 13.48 -7.12
N GLN A 78 -8.12 13.53 -6.10
CA GLN A 78 -8.22 14.71 -5.25
C GLN A 78 -7.36 14.48 -4.00
N GLY A 79 -6.20 15.12 -3.94
CA GLY A 79 -5.36 15.09 -2.75
C GLY A 79 -5.97 15.94 -1.63
N VAL A 80 -5.70 15.56 -0.38
CA VAL A 80 -6.06 16.35 0.82
C VAL A 80 -5.28 17.67 0.87
N ILE A 81 -4.12 17.71 0.25
CA ILE A 81 -3.30 18.92 0.06
C ILE A 81 -3.50 19.35 -1.39
N GLY A 82 -4.09 20.52 -1.59
CA GLY A 82 -4.34 21.07 -2.92
C GLY A 82 -3.06 21.12 -3.76
N GLY A 83 -2.97 20.20 -4.69
CA GLY A 83 -1.92 20.09 -5.68
C GLY A 83 -2.54 19.79 -7.05
N PRO A 84 -1.76 19.82 -8.13
CA PRO A 84 -2.28 19.53 -9.46
C PRO A 84 -2.89 18.14 -9.46
N THR A 85 -4.15 18.04 -9.85
CA THR A 85 -4.85 16.78 -10.06
C THR A 85 -4.17 16.03 -11.17
N GLY A 86 -3.35 15.04 -10.82
CA GLY A 86 -2.72 14.15 -11.79
C GLY A 86 -3.75 13.22 -12.41
N LEU A 87 -3.59 12.96 -13.70
CA LEU A 87 -4.33 11.93 -14.38
C LEU A 87 -3.83 10.57 -13.95
N LEU A 88 -4.73 9.72 -13.50
CA LEU A 88 -4.42 8.41 -12.94
C LEU A 88 -5.09 7.32 -13.74
N TYR A 89 -4.51 6.13 -13.69
CA TYR A 89 -5.05 4.95 -14.33
C TYR A 89 -5.17 3.81 -13.34
N PHE A 90 -6.37 3.26 -13.23
CA PHE A 90 -6.68 2.13 -12.39
C PHE A 90 -6.70 0.84 -13.21
N HIS A 91 -6.07 -0.18 -12.69
CA HIS A 91 -6.11 -1.52 -13.24
C HIS A 91 -6.67 -2.49 -12.20
N ARG A 92 -7.48 -3.45 -12.66
CA ARG A 92 -7.94 -4.54 -11.80
C ARG A 92 -6.80 -5.53 -11.60
N ILE A 93 -6.38 -5.67 -10.35
CA ILE A 93 -5.31 -6.58 -9.94
C ILE A 93 -5.78 -7.49 -8.81
N LYS A 94 -5.01 -8.55 -8.58
CA LYS A 94 -5.13 -9.40 -7.40
C LYS A 94 -3.96 -9.08 -6.46
N ILE A 95 -4.27 -8.87 -5.18
CA ILE A 95 -3.31 -8.70 -4.11
C ILE A 95 -3.29 -9.99 -3.29
N LEU A 96 -2.09 -10.52 -3.07
CA LEU A 96 -1.85 -11.73 -2.27
C LEU A 96 -1.12 -11.34 -0.99
N VAL A 97 -1.70 -11.70 0.13
CA VAL A 97 -1.18 -11.41 1.47
C VAL A 97 -1.49 -12.56 2.43
N PHE A 98 -0.46 -13.11 3.08
CA PHE A 98 -0.58 -14.16 4.11
C PHE A 98 -1.39 -15.40 3.70
N GLY A 99 -1.29 -15.83 2.45
CA GLY A 99 -2.05 -16.95 1.92
C GLY A 99 -3.47 -16.63 1.47
N ASP A 100 -3.96 -15.42 1.76
CA ASP A 100 -5.20 -14.89 1.23
C ASP A 100 -4.98 -14.11 -0.06
N SER A 101 -6.04 -13.93 -0.84
CA SER A 101 -6.02 -13.04 -2.00
C SER A 101 -7.36 -12.36 -2.20
N PHE A 102 -7.32 -11.16 -2.75
CA PHE A 102 -8.51 -10.41 -3.14
C PHE A 102 -8.24 -9.57 -4.39
N GLU A 103 -9.29 -9.30 -5.15
CA GLU A 103 -9.22 -8.42 -6.32
C GLU A 103 -9.65 -7.01 -5.96
N THR A 104 -8.98 -6.03 -6.54
CA THR A 104 -9.33 -4.62 -6.39
C THR A 104 -8.91 -3.83 -7.62
N MET A 105 -9.52 -2.65 -7.79
CA MET A 105 -9.00 -1.62 -8.66
C MET A 105 -7.90 -0.88 -7.92
N ALA A 106 -6.69 -0.90 -8.45
CA ALA A 106 -5.54 -0.22 -7.88
C ALA A 106 -4.96 0.80 -8.86
N GLU A 107 -4.52 1.90 -8.31
CA GLU A 107 -3.85 2.95 -9.03
C GLU A 107 -2.37 2.63 -9.22
N PHE A 108 -1.81 3.08 -10.34
CA PHE A 108 -0.38 3.05 -10.61
C PHE A 108 0.12 4.45 -10.92
N SER A 109 1.09 4.92 -10.13
CA SER A 109 1.64 6.26 -10.27
C SER A 109 3.16 6.23 -10.41
N PRO A 110 3.74 6.94 -11.39
CA PRO A 110 5.19 7.08 -11.49
C PRO A 110 5.78 8.01 -10.41
N ASP A 111 4.93 8.85 -9.79
CA ASP A 111 5.34 9.87 -8.84
C ASP A 111 5.23 9.41 -7.37
N LEU A 112 4.84 8.15 -7.14
CA LEU A 112 4.74 7.59 -5.80
C LEU A 112 6.14 7.46 -5.18
N ALA A 113 6.35 8.06 -4.00
CA ALA A 113 7.64 8.03 -3.30
C ALA A 113 7.96 6.69 -2.63
N VAL A 114 6.97 5.81 -2.50
CA VAL A 114 7.09 4.46 -1.92
C VAL A 114 6.70 3.41 -2.95
N THR A 115 6.97 2.14 -2.67
CA THR A 115 6.63 1.06 -3.61
C THR A 115 5.14 0.77 -3.69
N GLY A 116 4.40 0.99 -2.60
CA GLY A 116 2.96 0.85 -2.58
C GLY A 116 2.31 1.34 -1.30
N LEU A 117 1.03 1.70 -1.42
CA LEU A 117 0.12 2.03 -0.33
C LEU A 117 -1.07 1.08 -0.36
N LEU A 118 -1.43 0.53 0.78
CA LEU A 118 -2.60 -0.31 0.97
C LEU A 118 -3.72 0.55 1.54
N GLY A 119 -4.64 0.96 0.67
CA GLY A 119 -5.69 1.91 0.98
C GLY A 119 -7.02 1.29 1.38
N ARG A 120 -8.01 2.16 1.66
CA ARG A 120 -9.33 1.76 2.16
C ARG A 120 -10.03 0.82 1.19
N ARG A 121 -10.16 1.21 -0.08
CA ARG A 121 -10.74 0.35 -1.10
C ARG A 121 -9.75 -0.75 -1.48
N GLY A 122 -10.18 -1.96 -1.30
CA GLY A 122 -9.38 -3.15 -1.50
C GLY A 122 -8.80 -3.70 -0.20
N PHE A 123 -7.82 -3.05 0.42
CA PHE A 123 -7.17 -3.63 1.59
C PHE A 123 -8.05 -3.59 2.86
N PHE A 124 -8.49 -2.39 3.27
CA PHE A 124 -9.35 -2.25 4.45
C PHE A 124 -10.78 -2.78 4.24
N ASP A 125 -11.19 -2.98 2.99
CA ASP A 125 -12.43 -3.70 2.69
C ASP A 125 -12.35 -5.20 3.05
N ASN A 126 -11.15 -5.74 3.16
CA ASN A 126 -10.90 -7.16 3.41
C ASN A 126 -10.29 -7.46 4.79
N PHE A 127 -9.73 -6.44 5.45
CA PHE A 127 -9.08 -6.62 6.74
C PHE A 127 -9.44 -5.51 7.73
N VAL A 128 -9.72 -5.92 8.97
CA VAL A 128 -9.65 -5.01 10.11
C VAL A 128 -8.18 -4.86 10.48
N VAL A 129 -7.73 -3.62 10.63
CA VAL A 129 -6.34 -3.30 10.95
C VAL A 129 -6.29 -2.63 12.32
N LYS A 130 -5.50 -3.19 13.23
CA LYS A 130 -5.17 -2.59 14.50
C LYS A 130 -3.70 -2.19 14.48
N PHE A 131 -3.44 -0.93 14.79
CA PHE A 131 -2.09 -0.41 15.01
C PHE A 131 -1.90 -0.13 16.51
N ASP A 132 -0.89 -0.73 17.12
CA ASP A 132 -0.59 -0.58 18.54
C ASP A 132 0.81 0.01 18.72
N ALA A 133 0.85 1.27 19.12
CA ALA A 133 2.07 2.02 19.38
C ALA A 133 2.50 1.97 20.86
N SER A 134 1.79 1.22 21.70
CA SER A 134 2.12 1.12 23.15
C SER A 134 3.34 0.24 23.44
N THR A 135 3.80 -0.51 22.42
CA THR A 135 4.96 -1.41 22.53
C THR A 135 6.15 -0.88 21.72
N SER A 136 7.34 -1.36 22.01
CA SER A 136 8.55 -1.07 21.23
C SER A 136 9.20 -2.39 20.77
N PRO A 137 9.19 -2.71 19.46
CA PRO A 137 8.57 -1.95 18.38
C PRO A 137 7.03 -1.91 18.45
N PRO A 138 6.38 -0.89 17.86
CA PRO A 138 4.96 -0.93 17.58
C PRO A 138 4.60 -2.13 16.72
N TYR A 139 3.36 -2.59 16.76
CA TYR A 139 2.93 -3.69 15.91
C TYR A 139 1.58 -3.42 15.23
N CYS A 140 1.37 -4.12 14.13
CA CYS A 140 0.09 -4.20 13.43
C CYS A 140 -0.54 -5.58 13.64
N GLU A 141 -1.86 -5.59 13.69
CA GLU A 141 -2.64 -6.81 13.71
C GLU A 141 -3.70 -6.75 12.62
N LEU A 142 -3.80 -7.80 11.82
CA LEU A 142 -4.77 -7.95 10.75
C LEU A 142 -5.75 -9.07 11.10
N GLU A 143 -7.02 -8.77 10.98
CA GLU A 143 -8.10 -9.74 11.06
C GLU A 143 -8.87 -9.72 9.74
N LYS A 144 -9.02 -10.90 9.10
CA LYS A 144 -9.76 -11.01 7.86
C LYS A 144 -11.24 -10.79 8.11
N ILE A 145 -11.87 -9.94 7.29
CA ILE A 145 -13.29 -9.71 7.31
C ILE A 145 -13.98 -10.87 6.58
N HIS A 146 -14.75 -11.65 7.30
CA HIS A 146 -15.61 -12.68 6.73
C HIS A 146 -16.97 -12.05 6.40
N ARG A 147 -17.23 -11.82 5.12
CA ARG A 147 -18.55 -11.40 4.67
C ARG A 147 -19.45 -12.62 4.58
N ALA A 148 -20.57 -12.54 5.26
CA ALA A 148 -21.62 -13.56 5.15
C ALA A 148 -22.25 -13.56 3.74
#